data_bc458afe48110ca260ef09fd18ca2e22
#
_entry.id   bc458afe48110ca260ef09fd18ca2e22
#
_cell.length_a   1.000
_cell.length_b   1.000
_cell.length_c   1.000
_cell.angle_alpha   90.00
_cell.angle_beta   90.00
_cell.angle_gamma   90.00
#
_symmetry.space_group_name_H-M   'P 1'
#
loop_
_entity.id
_entity.type
_entity.pdbx_description
1 polymer ?
#
loop_
_entity_poly.entity_id
_entity_poly.type
_entity_poly.pdbx_seq_one_letter_code
_entity_poly.pdbx_strand_id
1 'polypeptide(L)'
;MLELDAAGHLAYKRLLSPQMISPVSPARARWIAITSCMLMAIRASAAPEQTANAITEIRSVLQAQQDAWNRGDIDGFMNGYARSASTVFISEDTVRRGWETVRDRYREKYSNRSKMGTLAFSDLEITLLSSDSAVASGSWKLNRANDQPHGQFTLILKRLPEGWRIVHDHTSAAPPTP
;
A
#
# COMPACT_ATOMS: atom_id res chain seq x y z
N MET A 1 5.46 -15.82 -52.59
CA MET A 1 4.83 -15.53 -53.88
C MET A 1 3.35 -15.44 -53.63
N LEU A 2 2.77 -14.30 -53.88
CA LEU A 2 1.33 -14.04 -53.69
C LEU A 2 0.61 -14.37 -55.00
N GLU A 3 -0.37 -15.26 -54.94
CA GLU A 3 -1.24 -15.60 -56.07
C GLU A 3 -2.69 -15.27 -55.73
N LEU A 4 -3.42 -14.68 -56.68
CA LEU A 4 -4.84 -14.35 -56.53
C LEU A 4 -5.67 -15.56 -57.00
N ASP A 5 -6.70 -15.93 -56.23
CA ASP A 5 -7.68 -16.93 -56.63
C ASP A 5 -8.71 -16.35 -57.62
N ALA A 6 -9.49 -17.23 -58.22
CA ALA A 6 -10.47 -16.89 -59.26
C ALA A 6 -11.65 -15.98 -58.73
N ALA A 7 -11.65 -15.61 -57.47
CA ALA A 7 -12.65 -14.75 -56.83
C ALA A 7 -12.04 -13.44 -56.28
N GLY A 8 -10.73 -13.17 -56.55
CA GLY A 8 -10.08 -11.90 -56.16
C GLY A 8 -9.63 -11.81 -54.72
N HIS A 9 -9.53 -12.92 -53.99
CA HIS A 9 -9.05 -12.92 -52.59
C HIS A 9 -7.57 -13.32 -52.51
N LEU A 10 -6.81 -12.59 -51.68
CA LEU A 10 -5.40 -12.87 -51.36
C LEU A 10 -5.29 -14.06 -50.43
N ALA A 11 -4.82 -15.21 -50.91
CA ALA A 11 -4.55 -16.40 -50.12
C ALA A 11 -3.05 -16.55 -49.86
N TYR A 12 -2.66 -16.69 -48.57
CA TYR A 12 -1.28 -16.95 -48.16
C TYR A 12 -1.02 -18.45 -48.18
N LYS A 13 -0.25 -18.94 -49.20
CA LYS A 13 0.15 -20.34 -49.28
C LYS A 13 1.34 -20.61 -48.37
N ARG A 14 1.08 -21.18 -47.19
CA ARG A 14 2.10 -21.63 -46.25
C ARG A 14 2.76 -22.91 -46.78
N LEU A 15 4.00 -22.85 -47.23
CA LEU A 15 4.84 -24.01 -47.47
C LEU A 15 5.23 -24.64 -46.12
N LEU A 16 4.53 -25.69 -45.73
CA LEU A 16 4.91 -26.53 -44.59
C LEU A 16 5.94 -27.55 -45.07
N SER A 17 7.20 -27.33 -44.76
CA SER A 17 8.21 -28.37 -44.83
C SER A 17 7.98 -29.35 -43.66
N PRO A 18 7.95 -30.66 -43.86
CA PRO A 18 7.86 -31.60 -42.76
C PRO A 18 9.20 -31.61 -41.99
N GLN A 19 9.25 -30.93 -40.87
CA GLN A 19 10.31 -31.10 -39.89
C GLN A 19 10.12 -32.46 -39.23
N MET A 20 11.07 -33.37 -39.44
CA MET A 20 11.12 -34.65 -38.72
C MET A 20 11.30 -34.38 -37.24
N ILE A 21 10.23 -34.55 -36.46
CA ILE A 21 10.28 -34.49 -35.00
C ILE A 21 10.93 -35.79 -34.53
N SER A 22 12.18 -35.75 -34.12
CA SER A 22 12.82 -36.86 -33.43
C SER A 22 12.10 -37.09 -32.08
N PRO A 23 11.78 -38.36 -31.72
CA PRO A 23 11.12 -38.64 -30.46
C PRO A 23 12.06 -38.28 -29.31
N VAL A 24 11.65 -37.33 -28.45
CA VAL A 24 12.36 -36.98 -27.25
C VAL A 24 12.26 -38.17 -26.29
N SER A 25 13.42 -38.73 -25.90
CA SER A 25 13.51 -39.85 -24.97
C SER A 25 12.72 -39.56 -23.67
N PRO A 26 11.92 -40.50 -23.14
CA PRO A 26 11.09 -40.30 -21.95
C PRO A 26 11.89 -39.93 -20.70
N ALA A 27 13.18 -40.20 -20.65
CA ALA A 27 14.08 -39.81 -19.57
C ALA A 27 14.29 -38.27 -19.48
N ARG A 28 14.32 -37.55 -20.62
CA ARG A 28 14.48 -36.08 -20.63
C ARG A 28 13.21 -35.35 -20.24
N ALA A 29 12.03 -35.89 -20.55
CA ALA A 29 10.75 -35.31 -20.18
C ALA A 29 10.52 -35.33 -18.66
N ARG A 30 11.04 -36.35 -17.95
CA ARG A 30 10.92 -36.47 -16.49
C ARG A 30 11.73 -35.39 -15.73
N TRP A 31 12.90 -35.01 -16.22
CA TRP A 31 13.73 -33.98 -15.59
C TRP A 31 13.16 -32.58 -15.77
N ILE A 32 12.55 -32.28 -16.91
CA ILE A 32 11.92 -30.98 -17.18
C ILE A 32 10.68 -30.78 -16.27
N ALA A 33 9.89 -31.83 -16.05
CA ALA A 33 8.73 -31.78 -15.18
C ALA A 33 9.12 -31.58 -13.70
N ILE A 34 10.19 -32.21 -13.22
CA ILE A 34 10.66 -32.08 -11.83
C ILE A 34 11.25 -30.69 -11.58
N THR A 35 12.04 -30.14 -12.50
CA THR A 35 12.59 -28.77 -12.37
C THR A 35 11.51 -27.70 -12.44
N SER A 36 10.47 -27.87 -13.28
CA SER A 36 9.34 -26.92 -13.36
C SER A 36 8.51 -26.93 -12.08
N CYS A 37 8.27 -28.11 -11.48
CA CYS A 37 7.53 -28.24 -10.24
C CYS A 37 8.31 -27.67 -9.03
N MET A 38 9.65 -27.83 -9.00
CA MET A 38 10.50 -27.30 -7.94
C MET A 38 10.60 -25.76 -8.00
N LEU A 39 10.62 -25.16 -9.19
CA LEU A 39 10.57 -23.70 -9.38
C LEU A 39 9.20 -23.08 -8.98
N MET A 40 8.09 -23.79 -9.18
CA MET A 40 6.77 -23.34 -8.72
C MET A 40 6.63 -23.42 -7.18
N ALA A 41 7.21 -24.44 -6.54
CA ALA A 41 7.15 -24.57 -5.08
C ALA A 41 7.90 -23.44 -4.34
N ILE A 42 9.01 -22.94 -4.91
CA ILE A 42 9.78 -21.83 -4.34
C ILE A 42 9.01 -20.51 -4.42
N ARG A 43 8.20 -20.31 -5.47
CA ARG A 43 7.35 -19.09 -5.61
C ARG A 43 6.15 -19.05 -4.66
N ALA A 44 5.61 -20.20 -4.29
CA ALA A 44 4.46 -20.28 -3.39
C ALA A 44 4.81 -19.92 -1.93
N SER A 45 6.07 -20.04 -1.52
CA SER A 45 6.51 -19.75 -0.15
C SER A 45 6.83 -18.27 0.11
N ALA A 46 7.08 -17.47 -0.92
CA ALA A 46 7.48 -16.07 -0.77
C ALA A 46 6.30 -15.10 -0.50
N ALA A 47 5.10 -15.42 -0.93
CA ALA A 47 3.94 -14.52 -0.80
C ALA A 47 3.49 -14.27 0.66
N PRO A 48 3.43 -15.26 1.57
CA PRO A 48 3.08 -15.04 2.97
C PRO A 48 4.13 -14.19 3.71
N GLU A 49 5.40 -14.40 3.44
CA GLU A 49 6.51 -13.66 4.05
C GLU A 49 6.52 -12.20 3.59
N GLN A 50 6.31 -11.94 2.30
CA GLN A 50 6.20 -10.58 1.77
C GLN A 50 5.01 -9.83 2.38
N THR A 51 3.88 -10.51 2.59
CA THR A 51 2.71 -9.95 3.25
C THR A 51 3.01 -9.58 4.70
N ALA A 52 3.63 -10.49 5.47
CA ALA A 52 4.01 -10.24 6.86
C ALA A 52 5.00 -9.08 6.98
N ASN A 53 5.98 -9.01 6.08
CA ASN A 53 6.96 -7.92 6.03
C ASN A 53 6.28 -6.56 5.74
N ALA A 54 5.38 -6.50 4.76
CA ALA A 54 4.65 -5.28 4.43
C ALA A 54 3.79 -4.78 5.60
N ILE A 55 3.08 -5.67 6.30
CA ILE A 55 2.31 -5.33 7.50
C ILE A 55 3.22 -4.76 8.60
N THR A 56 4.39 -5.37 8.81
CA THR A 56 5.38 -4.91 9.79
C THR A 56 5.92 -3.53 9.42
N GLU A 57 6.24 -3.29 8.14
CA GLU A 57 6.68 -1.99 7.64
C GLU A 57 5.61 -0.90 7.88
N ILE A 58 4.33 -1.20 7.58
CA ILE A 58 3.22 -0.26 7.79
C ILE A 58 3.03 0.04 9.29
N ARG A 59 3.08 -0.97 10.15
CA ARG A 59 3.04 -0.75 11.62
C ARG A 59 4.18 0.16 12.08
N SER A 60 5.37 -0.01 11.53
CA SER A 60 6.53 0.85 11.85
C SER A 60 6.31 2.31 11.42
N VAL A 61 5.63 2.57 10.30
CA VAL A 61 5.26 3.93 9.89
C VAL A 61 4.33 4.57 10.93
N LEU A 62 3.29 3.87 11.35
CA LEU A 62 2.34 4.39 12.34
C LEU A 62 2.98 4.57 13.71
N GLN A 63 3.86 3.65 14.13
CA GLN A 63 4.62 3.80 15.36
C GLN A 63 5.54 5.02 15.32
N ALA A 64 6.26 5.22 14.21
CA ALA A 64 7.12 6.40 14.03
C ALA A 64 6.34 7.72 14.08
N GLN A 65 5.11 7.75 13.54
CA GLN A 65 4.20 8.89 13.66
C GLN A 65 3.83 9.15 15.12
N GLN A 66 3.40 8.13 15.86
CA GLN A 66 3.06 8.26 17.28
C GLN A 66 4.25 8.77 18.10
N ASP A 67 5.44 8.22 17.86
CA ASP A 67 6.66 8.61 18.56
C ASP A 67 7.06 10.07 18.24
N ALA A 68 6.96 10.48 16.97
CA ALA A 68 7.23 11.86 16.56
C ALA A 68 6.25 12.83 17.23
N TRP A 69 4.96 12.52 17.20
CA TRP A 69 3.92 13.30 17.90
C TRP A 69 4.25 13.46 19.38
N ASN A 70 4.58 12.35 20.04
CA ASN A 70 4.84 12.32 21.48
C ASN A 70 6.12 13.08 21.88
N ARG A 71 7.02 13.35 20.93
CA ARG A 71 8.15 14.28 21.10
C ARG A 71 7.81 15.72 20.73
N GLY A 72 6.62 16.00 20.19
CA GLY A 72 6.23 17.34 19.72
C GLY A 72 6.70 17.67 18.30
N ASP A 73 7.11 16.65 17.56
CA ASP A 73 7.64 16.77 16.21
C ASP A 73 6.54 16.54 15.16
N ILE A 74 5.85 17.64 14.79
CA ILE A 74 4.80 17.60 13.76
C ILE A 74 5.39 17.20 12.39
N ASP A 75 6.58 17.65 12.06
CA ASP A 75 7.19 17.31 10.77
C ASP A 75 7.57 15.84 10.70
N GLY A 76 8.08 15.28 11.79
CA GLY A 76 8.31 13.85 11.94
C GLY A 76 7.02 13.04 11.82
N PHE A 77 5.92 13.50 12.43
CA PHE A 77 4.60 12.88 12.24
C PHE A 77 4.16 12.91 10.77
N MET A 78 4.37 14.04 10.07
CA MET A 78 4.02 14.21 8.66
C MET A 78 4.89 13.39 7.70
N ASN A 79 6.02 12.83 8.15
CA ASN A 79 6.81 11.89 7.34
C ASN A 79 6.09 10.57 7.07
N GLY A 80 5.06 10.22 7.85
CA GLY A 80 4.18 9.08 7.54
C GLY A 80 3.33 9.28 6.30
N TYR A 81 3.11 10.52 5.84
CA TYR A 81 2.33 10.85 4.66
C TYR A 81 3.20 10.98 3.41
N ALA A 82 2.62 10.64 2.25
CA ALA A 82 3.24 10.89 0.96
C ALA A 82 3.39 12.41 0.73
N ARG A 83 4.59 12.85 0.34
CA ARG A 83 4.85 14.26 -0.01
C ARG A 83 4.33 14.58 -1.42
N SER A 84 3.01 14.64 -1.55
CA SER A 84 2.32 14.81 -2.83
C SER A 84 1.19 15.84 -2.72
N ALA A 85 0.93 16.56 -3.81
CA ALA A 85 -0.23 17.41 -3.96
C ALA A 85 -1.57 16.61 -3.96
N SER A 86 -1.50 15.30 -4.23
CA SER A 86 -2.65 14.39 -4.22
C SER A 86 -2.93 13.76 -2.86
N THR A 87 -2.09 13.95 -1.84
CA THR A 87 -2.36 13.46 -0.48
C THR A 87 -3.65 14.06 0.05
N VAL A 88 -4.54 13.21 0.56
CA VAL A 88 -5.87 13.61 1.04
C VAL A 88 -5.97 13.41 2.55
N PHE A 89 -6.54 14.39 3.22
CA PHE A 89 -6.93 14.31 4.62
C PHE A 89 -8.38 14.76 4.78
N ILE A 90 -9.22 13.89 5.32
CA ILE A 90 -10.64 14.18 5.61
C ILE A 90 -10.84 14.12 7.11
N SER A 91 -11.40 15.18 7.66
CA SER A 91 -11.85 15.20 9.06
C SER A 91 -13.08 16.10 9.19
N GLU A 92 -14.01 15.67 10.03
CA GLU A 92 -15.30 16.35 10.16
C GLU A 92 -16.01 16.40 8.78
N ASP A 93 -16.36 17.56 8.27
CA ASP A 93 -16.97 17.83 6.96
C ASP A 93 -15.96 18.39 5.92
N THR A 94 -14.67 18.39 6.25
CA THR A 94 -13.65 19.09 5.46
C THR A 94 -12.70 18.13 4.79
N VAL A 95 -12.51 18.29 3.47
CA VAL A 95 -11.51 17.59 2.66
C VAL A 95 -10.33 18.52 2.39
N ARG A 96 -9.12 18.13 2.78
CA ARG A 96 -7.86 18.84 2.50
C ARG A 96 -7.02 18.04 1.55
N ARG A 97 -6.40 18.73 0.57
CA ARG A 97 -5.53 18.11 -0.43
C ARG A 97 -4.15 18.76 -0.41
N GLY A 98 -3.13 17.94 -0.62
CA GLY A 98 -1.73 18.34 -0.61
C GLY A 98 -1.07 18.18 0.76
N TRP A 99 0.13 17.59 0.73
CA TRP A 99 0.91 17.31 1.95
C TRP A 99 1.18 18.59 2.77
N GLU A 100 1.52 19.69 2.10
CA GLU A 100 1.79 20.97 2.76
C GLU A 100 0.56 21.53 3.45
N THR A 101 -0.59 21.50 2.78
CA THR A 101 -1.88 21.93 3.34
C THR A 101 -2.23 21.14 4.60
N VAL A 102 -2.01 19.82 4.58
CA VAL A 102 -2.27 18.97 5.75
C VAL A 102 -1.29 19.28 6.87
N ARG A 103 0.01 19.42 6.57
CA ARG A 103 1.05 19.79 7.55
C ARG A 103 0.73 21.12 8.23
N ASP A 104 0.39 22.15 7.46
CA ASP A 104 0.17 23.49 7.99
C ASP A 104 -1.06 23.53 8.90
N ARG A 105 -2.14 22.76 8.54
CA ARG A 105 -3.27 22.54 9.43
C ARG A 105 -2.84 21.88 10.76
N TYR A 106 -1.98 20.87 10.74
CA TYR A 106 -1.49 20.25 11.96
C TYR A 106 -0.70 21.23 12.82
N ARG A 107 0.19 22.03 12.23
CA ARG A 107 0.97 23.07 12.91
C ARG A 107 0.09 24.15 13.55
N GLU A 108 -0.96 24.58 12.87
CA GLU A 108 -1.93 25.56 13.38
C GLU A 108 -2.76 24.98 14.55
N LYS A 109 -3.39 23.82 14.31
CA LYS A 109 -4.28 23.17 15.29
C LYS A 109 -3.53 22.77 16.56
N TYR A 110 -2.32 22.27 16.42
CA TYR A 110 -1.50 21.68 17.46
C TYR A 110 -0.22 22.49 17.74
N SER A 111 -0.40 23.82 17.89
CA SER A 111 0.69 24.80 17.95
C SER A 111 1.56 24.75 19.20
N ASN A 112 1.23 23.92 20.19
CA ASN A 112 2.03 23.70 21.40
C ASN A 112 1.76 22.32 22.03
N ARG A 113 2.60 21.93 23.02
CA ARG A 113 2.51 20.61 23.67
C ARG A 113 1.19 20.36 24.39
N SER A 114 0.59 21.37 25.01
CA SER A 114 -0.69 21.21 25.71
C SER A 114 -1.85 20.92 24.75
N LYS A 115 -1.82 21.49 23.54
CA LYS A 115 -2.79 21.16 22.47
C LYS A 115 -2.53 19.79 21.84
N MET A 116 -1.27 19.36 21.74
CA MET A 116 -0.92 18.05 21.21
C MET A 116 -1.32 16.92 22.15
N GLY A 117 -0.97 17.04 23.44
CA GLY A 117 -1.10 15.94 24.38
C GLY A 117 -0.19 14.76 24.00
N THR A 118 -0.53 13.58 24.51
CA THR A 118 0.13 12.31 24.19
C THR A 118 -0.79 11.49 23.29
N LEU A 119 -0.32 11.11 22.10
CA LEU A 119 -1.04 10.29 21.14
C LEU A 119 -0.86 8.82 21.44
N ALA A 120 -1.94 8.07 21.39
CA ALA A 120 -1.95 6.62 21.36
C ALA A 120 -2.83 6.13 20.19
N PHE A 121 -2.29 5.19 19.43
CA PHE A 121 -3.04 4.39 18.47
C PHE A 121 -3.38 3.04 19.10
N SER A 122 -4.58 2.52 18.83
CA SER A 122 -5.04 1.19 19.24
C SER A 122 -5.88 0.53 18.16
N ASP A 123 -6.19 -0.76 18.36
CA ASP A 123 -7.09 -1.54 17.51
C ASP A 123 -6.68 -1.53 16.03
N LEU A 124 -5.36 -1.58 15.78
CA LEU A 124 -4.81 -1.49 14.42
C LEU A 124 -5.07 -2.77 13.62
N GLU A 125 -5.87 -2.63 12.58
CA GLU A 125 -6.10 -3.63 11.55
C GLU A 125 -5.47 -3.18 10.23
N ILE A 126 -4.69 -4.05 9.58
CA ILE A 126 -4.01 -3.76 8.33
C ILE A 126 -4.33 -4.85 7.32
N THR A 127 -4.87 -4.46 6.18
CA THR A 127 -5.21 -5.35 5.06
C THR A 127 -4.45 -4.90 3.82
N LEU A 128 -3.63 -5.78 3.25
CA LEU A 128 -3.02 -5.53 1.94
C LEU A 128 -4.08 -5.70 0.85
N LEU A 129 -4.18 -4.73 -0.05
CA LEU A 129 -5.02 -4.78 -1.25
C LEU A 129 -4.23 -5.28 -2.46
N SER A 130 -2.90 -5.02 -2.47
CA SER A 130 -1.94 -5.47 -3.47
C SER A 130 -0.53 -5.47 -2.87
N SER A 131 0.50 -5.75 -3.67
CA SER A 131 1.90 -5.66 -3.25
C SER A 131 2.37 -4.25 -2.86
N ASP A 132 1.62 -3.22 -3.28
CA ASP A 132 1.98 -1.80 -3.14
C ASP A 132 0.88 -0.94 -2.53
N SER A 133 -0.26 -1.52 -2.13
CA SER A 133 -1.42 -0.80 -1.58
C SER A 133 -2.00 -1.53 -0.38
N ALA A 134 -2.37 -0.78 0.65
CA ALA A 134 -2.97 -1.30 1.87
C ALA A 134 -4.02 -0.35 2.43
N VAL A 135 -4.95 -0.91 3.20
CA VAL A 135 -5.84 -0.17 4.10
C VAL A 135 -5.40 -0.47 5.54
N ALA A 136 -5.32 0.57 6.35
CA ALA A 136 -5.17 0.45 7.80
C ALA A 136 -6.31 1.19 8.49
N SER A 137 -6.94 0.55 9.46
CA SER A 137 -7.93 1.18 10.34
C SER A 137 -7.50 1.04 11.80
N GLY A 138 -8.05 1.90 12.65
CA GLY A 138 -7.74 1.88 14.07
C GLY A 138 -8.36 3.06 14.81
N SER A 139 -8.08 3.09 16.10
CA SER A 139 -8.49 4.15 17.02
C SER A 139 -7.33 5.08 17.30
N TRP A 140 -7.63 6.37 17.48
CA TRP A 140 -6.69 7.35 18.00
C TRP A 140 -7.22 8.00 19.26
N LYS A 141 -6.32 8.37 20.17
CA LYS A 141 -6.63 9.09 21.40
C LYS A 141 -5.51 10.08 21.72
N LEU A 142 -5.88 11.30 22.09
CA LEU A 142 -4.96 12.29 22.66
C LEU A 142 -5.24 12.41 24.17
N ASN A 143 -4.25 12.13 24.99
CA ASN A 143 -4.32 12.41 26.42
C ASN A 143 -3.77 13.81 26.69
N ARG A 144 -4.63 14.72 27.10
CA ARG A 144 -4.33 16.10 27.50
C ARG A 144 -4.72 16.32 28.96
N ALA A 145 -4.27 17.43 29.52
CA ALA A 145 -4.55 17.75 30.92
C ALA A 145 -6.06 17.91 31.20
N ASN A 146 -6.82 18.47 30.25
CA ASN A 146 -8.21 18.87 30.48
C ASN A 146 -9.22 18.07 29.65
N ASP A 147 -8.78 17.30 28.65
CA ASP A 147 -9.64 16.54 27.79
C ASP A 147 -8.94 15.29 27.22
N GLN A 148 -9.72 14.39 26.65
CA GLN A 148 -9.22 13.18 26.00
C GLN A 148 -9.92 12.96 24.65
N PRO A 149 -9.71 13.84 23.64
CA PRO A 149 -10.33 13.65 22.36
C PRO A 149 -9.84 12.36 21.71
N HIS A 150 -10.75 11.64 21.09
CA HIS A 150 -10.51 10.34 20.47
C HIS A 150 -11.42 10.13 19.27
N GLY A 151 -11.15 9.10 18.50
CA GLY A 151 -11.95 8.73 17.33
C GLY A 151 -11.36 7.56 16.57
N GLN A 152 -11.86 7.38 15.36
CA GLN A 152 -11.44 6.31 14.46
C GLN A 152 -10.74 6.90 13.24
N PHE A 153 -9.91 6.09 12.59
CA PHE A 153 -9.33 6.45 11.31
C PHE A 153 -9.35 5.28 10.31
N THR A 154 -9.36 5.62 9.04
CA THR A 154 -9.11 4.71 7.95
C THR A 154 -8.10 5.36 7.02
N LEU A 155 -6.98 4.67 6.81
CA LEU A 155 -5.86 5.11 6.01
C LEU A 155 -5.74 4.24 4.77
N ILE A 156 -5.48 4.86 3.60
CA ILE A 156 -4.95 4.17 2.44
C ILE A 156 -3.46 4.46 2.37
N LEU A 157 -2.66 3.39 2.33
CA LEU A 157 -1.21 3.49 2.18
C LEU A 157 -0.78 2.95 0.82
N LYS A 158 0.27 3.56 0.27
CA LYS A 158 0.98 3.09 -0.91
C LYS A 158 2.45 2.88 -0.61
N ARG A 159 3.02 1.87 -1.26
CA ARG A 159 4.46 1.63 -1.26
C ARG A 159 5.09 2.50 -2.34
N LEU A 160 5.83 3.51 -1.92
CA LEU A 160 6.57 4.44 -2.75
C LEU A 160 8.07 4.08 -2.72
N PRO A 161 8.93 4.70 -3.53
CA PRO A 161 10.38 4.45 -3.49
C PRO A 161 11.00 4.62 -2.10
N GLU A 162 10.48 5.56 -1.29
CA GLU A 162 10.90 5.83 0.08
C GLU A 162 10.20 4.96 1.14
N GLY A 163 9.42 3.93 0.74
CA GLY A 163 8.67 3.03 1.60
C GLY A 163 7.17 3.32 1.66
N TRP A 164 6.48 2.69 2.61
CA TRP A 164 5.04 2.88 2.77
C TRP A 164 4.71 4.29 3.27
N ARG A 165 3.69 4.92 2.63
CA ARG A 165 3.21 6.26 2.98
C ARG A 165 1.69 6.33 2.90
N ILE A 166 1.10 7.10 3.82
CA ILE A 166 -0.32 7.43 3.81
C ILE A 166 -0.58 8.38 2.63
N VAL A 167 -1.49 7.99 1.73
CA VAL A 167 -1.93 8.81 0.60
C VAL A 167 -3.34 9.35 0.81
N HIS A 168 -4.11 8.72 1.69
CA HIS A 168 -5.46 9.14 2.06
C HIS A 168 -5.69 8.83 3.55
N ASP A 169 -6.19 9.80 4.28
CA ASP A 169 -6.57 9.70 5.69
C ASP A 169 -8.01 10.21 5.84
N HIS A 170 -8.87 9.37 6.40
CA HIS A 170 -10.20 9.77 6.84
C HIS A 170 -10.30 9.51 8.35
N THR A 171 -10.35 10.58 9.11
CA THR A 171 -10.35 10.55 10.56
C THR A 171 -11.63 11.19 11.12
N SER A 172 -12.35 10.45 11.95
CA SER A 172 -13.47 10.94 12.75
C SER A 172 -13.02 11.37 14.14
N ALA A 173 -13.84 12.17 14.80
CA ALA A 173 -13.69 12.49 16.23
C ALA A 173 -15.01 12.21 16.94
N ALA A 174 -14.93 11.58 18.13
CA ALA A 174 -16.10 11.42 18.99
C ALA A 174 -16.55 12.80 19.51
N PRO A 175 -17.87 13.01 19.72
CA PRO A 175 -18.35 14.20 20.40
C PRO A 175 -17.66 14.36 21.76
N PRO A 176 -17.45 15.60 22.24
CA PRO A 176 -16.99 15.83 23.61
C PRO A 176 -17.92 15.14 24.60
N THR A 177 -17.35 14.46 25.58
CA THR A 177 -18.14 13.93 26.69
C THR A 177 -18.68 15.10 27.51
N PRO A 178 -19.97 15.10 27.88
CA PRO A 178 -20.58 16.17 28.68
C PRO A 178 -19.88 16.39 30.01
#